data_ac1884152d156dc3fe0216baf6dd44f6
#
_entry.id   ac1884152d156dc3fe0216baf6dd44f6
#
_cell.length_a   1.000
_cell.length_b   1.000
_cell.length_c   1.000
_cell.angle_alpha   90.00
_cell.angle_beta   90.00
_cell.angle_gamma   90.00
#
_symmetry.space_group_name_H-M   'P 1'
#
loop_
_entity.id
_entity.type
_entity.pdbx_description
1 polymer ?
#
loop_
_entity_poly.entity_id
_entity_poly.type
_entity_poly.pdbx_seq_one_letter_code
_entity_poly.pdbx_strand_id
1 'polypeptide(L)'
;ARVALESCPRVRRCLVVDGGDAVRAFGDPRCVDFEAALAAQPDTPIADEWLGTPMLYSSGTTGRPKGILRPLPENPPSEPLPLFHFLNKLWQCRDGMRYLSPAPLYHSAPQANVALAIRNGGTVVIMEHFDPEAYLALVERHRITHTQLVPTMFSRLLKLPEAVRRRYDLSSLEFVVHAAAPCPVPVKEQMIDWWGPIIHEYYGATEGLGFTACNSQEWLAHRGTVGRVLAGKLHVFDDAMKELPLGTPGTLWFETATPFEYFNDPEKTAEARSGDG
;
A
#
# COMPACT_ATOMS: atom_id res chain seq x y z
N ALA A 1 6.88 16.34 16.79
CA ALA A 1 7.36 17.37 15.86
C ALA A 1 8.59 18.11 16.42
N ARG A 2 8.58 18.68 17.65
CA ARG A 2 9.72 19.48 18.20
C ARG A 2 11.04 18.72 18.15
N VAL A 3 11.10 17.52 18.74
CA VAL A 3 12.30 16.67 18.75
C VAL A 3 12.80 16.36 17.33
N ALA A 4 11.89 16.09 16.39
CA ALA A 4 12.25 15.85 15.01
C ALA A 4 12.85 17.10 14.33
N LEU A 5 12.30 18.29 14.58
CA LEU A 5 12.82 19.54 14.02
C LEU A 5 14.18 19.93 14.59
N GLU A 6 14.43 19.64 15.87
CA GLU A 6 15.76 19.82 16.50
C GLU A 6 16.82 18.94 15.83
N SER A 7 16.44 17.70 15.47
CA SER A 7 17.32 16.76 14.77
C SER A 7 17.42 16.98 13.26
N CYS A 8 16.61 17.88 12.69
CA CYS A 8 16.53 18.14 11.25
C CYS A 8 16.85 19.62 10.92
N PRO A 9 18.10 20.08 11.07
CA PRO A 9 18.44 21.50 10.90
C PRO A 9 18.26 22.01 9.47
N ARG A 10 18.21 21.12 8.47
CA ARG A 10 17.99 21.49 7.05
C ARG A 10 16.51 21.71 6.71
N VAL A 11 15.56 21.34 7.59
CA VAL A 11 14.15 21.63 7.38
C VAL A 11 13.94 23.13 7.53
N ARG A 12 13.50 23.77 6.45
CA ARG A 12 13.28 25.23 6.40
C ARG A 12 11.85 25.60 6.77
N ARG A 13 10.89 24.72 6.54
CA ARG A 13 9.47 24.94 6.81
C ARG A 13 8.77 23.65 7.19
N CYS A 14 7.92 23.71 8.20
CA CYS A 14 7.07 22.62 8.67
C CYS A 14 5.62 23.09 8.61
N LEU A 15 4.84 22.48 7.73
CA LEU A 15 3.41 22.76 7.60
C LEU A 15 2.65 21.90 8.62
N VAL A 16 1.80 22.53 9.43
CA VAL A 16 1.04 21.86 10.49
C VAL A 16 -0.43 21.91 10.14
N VAL A 17 -1.03 20.77 9.85
CA VAL A 17 -2.47 20.62 9.59
C VAL A 17 -3.23 20.83 10.89
N ASP A 18 -4.36 21.51 10.84
CA ASP A 18 -5.19 21.88 12.03
C ASP A 18 -4.37 22.58 13.12
N GLY A 19 -3.31 23.28 12.70
CA GLY A 19 -2.32 23.89 13.62
C GLY A 19 -2.86 25.05 14.44
N GLY A 20 -3.60 25.95 13.83
CA GLY A 20 -4.22 27.10 14.48
C GLY A 20 -3.35 27.76 15.56
N ASP A 21 -3.91 27.90 16.77
CA ASP A 21 -3.18 28.44 17.93
C ASP A 21 -2.01 27.57 18.39
N ALA A 22 -2.06 26.26 18.13
CA ALA A 22 -0.98 25.35 18.49
C ALA A 22 0.34 25.64 17.74
N VAL A 23 0.28 26.13 16.52
CA VAL A 23 1.47 26.56 15.77
C VAL A 23 2.12 27.76 16.45
N ARG A 24 1.32 28.73 16.89
CA ARG A 24 1.81 29.90 17.65
C ARG A 24 2.43 29.48 18.98
N ALA A 25 1.77 28.59 19.71
CA ALA A 25 2.26 28.08 20.98
C ALA A 25 3.52 27.20 20.83
N PHE A 26 3.76 26.64 19.65
CA PHE A 26 4.93 25.80 19.38
C PHE A 26 6.24 26.61 19.39
N GLY A 27 6.22 27.88 18.99
CA GLY A 27 7.32 28.84 19.11
C GLY A 27 8.51 28.59 18.17
N ASP A 28 8.44 27.66 17.23
CA ASP A 28 9.47 27.45 16.20
C ASP A 28 9.04 28.19 14.92
N PRO A 29 9.85 29.18 14.44
CA PRO A 29 9.50 30.01 13.28
C PRO A 29 9.39 29.20 11.97
N ARG A 30 9.88 27.98 11.92
CA ARG A 30 9.74 27.08 10.78
C ARG A 30 8.34 26.49 10.69
N CYS A 31 7.58 26.44 11.80
CA CYS A 31 6.23 25.90 11.84
C CYS A 31 5.25 26.96 11.37
N VAL A 32 4.46 26.62 10.37
CA VAL A 32 3.38 27.45 9.84
C VAL A 32 2.10 26.64 9.75
N ASP A 33 0.98 27.31 9.92
CA ASP A 33 -0.33 26.70 9.72
C ASP A 33 -0.52 26.32 8.25
N PHE A 34 -0.94 25.07 8.01
CA PHE A 34 -1.08 24.52 6.66
C PHE A 34 -2.13 25.31 5.85
N GLU A 35 -3.30 25.55 6.45
CA GLU A 35 -4.41 26.21 5.75
C GLU A 35 -4.07 27.65 5.40
N ALA A 36 -3.41 28.37 6.31
CA ALA A 36 -2.93 29.72 6.05
C ALA A 36 -1.84 29.76 4.98
N ALA A 37 -0.93 28.79 4.98
CA ALA A 37 0.10 28.68 3.96
C ALA A 37 -0.48 28.34 2.58
N LEU A 38 -1.49 27.48 2.53
CA LEU A 38 -2.21 27.10 1.31
C LEU A 38 -2.98 28.27 0.72
N ALA A 39 -3.75 28.98 1.55
CA ALA A 39 -4.55 30.13 1.13
C ALA A 39 -3.71 31.30 0.55
N ALA A 40 -2.43 31.34 0.85
CA ALA A 40 -1.50 32.33 0.32
C ALA A 40 -0.90 31.94 -1.06
N GLN A 41 -1.20 30.75 -1.58
CA GLN A 41 -0.71 30.31 -2.88
C GLN A 41 -1.72 30.61 -4.00
N PRO A 42 -1.24 30.77 -5.25
CA PRO A 42 -2.13 30.77 -6.41
C PRO A 42 -2.89 29.45 -6.54
N ASP A 43 -4.10 29.49 -7.05
CA ASP A 43 -4.94 28.33 -7.38
C ASP A 43 -4.71 27.78 -8.80
N THR A 44 -3.72 28.34 -9.51
CA THR A 44 -3.35 27.93 -10.86
C THR A 44 -2.22 26.89 -10.83
N PRO A 45 -2.18 25.95 -11.79
CA PRO A 45 -1.07 25.01 -11.93
C PRO A 45 0.30 25.71 -12.03
N ILE A 46 1.32 25.08 -11.46
CA ILE A 46 2.71 25.57 -11.62
C ILE A 46 3.20 25.26 -13.06
N ALA A 47 4.16 26.07 -13.56
CA ALA A 47 4.63 25.96 -14.94
C ALA A 47 5.41 24.66 -15.24
N ASP A 48 6.01 24.08 -14.21
CA ASP A 48 6.83 22.85 -14.27
C ASP A 48 6.18 21.71 -13.47
N GLU A 49 4.92 21.43 -13.75
CA GLU A 49 4.13 20.43 -13.07
C GLU A 49 4.57 19.01 -13.44
N TRP A 50 5.27 18.34 -12.51
CA TRP A 50 5.75 16.97 -12.65
C TRP A 50 5.10 16.02 -11.66
N LEU A 51 4.83 14.79 -12.13
CA LEU A 51 4.37 13.71 -11.27
C LEU A 51 5.50 13.24 -10.35
N GLY A 52 5.39 13.49 -9.05
CA GLY A 52 6.33 12.96 -8.06
C GLY A 52 6.14 11.47 -7.80
N THR A 53 7.11 10.87 -7.13
CA THR A 53 7.00 9.53 -6.56
C THR A 53 7.24 9.56 -5.05
N PRO A 54 6.53 8.76 -4.26
CA PRO A 54 6.84 8.65 -2.84
C PRO A 54 8.16 7.90 -2.64
N MET A 55 9.06 8.43 -1.83
CA MET A 55 10.17 7.69 -1.28
C MET A 55 9.72 7.07 0.04
N LEU A 56 9.50 5.77 0.04
CA LEU A 56 9.01 5.02 1.20
C LEU A 56 10.18 4.38 1.94
N TYR A 57 10.04 4.28 3.26
CA TYR A 57 11.00 3.60 4.10
C TYR A 57 10.46 2.24 4.54
N SER A 58 11.19 1.17 4.26
CA SER A 58 10.92 -0.15 4.83
C SER A 58 11.60 -0.28 6.20
N SER A 59 11.00 -1.05 7.10
CA SER A 59 11.57 -1.27 8.46
C SER A 59 12.91 -2.00 8.46
N GLY A 60 13.28 -2.64 7.34
CA GLY A 60 14.51 -3.41 7.20
C GLY A 60 14.65 -4.54 8.23
N THR A 61 15.18 -5.68 7.84
CA THR A 61 15.47 -6.80 8.76
C THR A 61 16.63 -6.50 9.71
N THR A 62 17.44 -5.47 9.42
CA THR A 62 18.64 -5.06 10.17
C THR A 62 18.40 -3.91 11.15
N GLY A 63 17.14 -3.50 11.37
CA GLY A 63 16.77 -2.47 12.34
C GLY A 63 16.93 -1.01 11.89
N ARG A 64 17.57 -0.72 10.76
CA ARG A 64 17.62 0.64 10.17
C ARG A 64 16.60 0.74 9.03
N PRO A 65 15.71 1.75 9.03
CA PRO A 65 14.80 1.97 7.91
C PRO A 65 15.57 2.24 6.62
N LYS A 66 15.16 1.59 5.52
CA LYS A 66 15.74 1.76 4.19
C LYS A 66 14.79 2.59 3.33
N GLY A 67 15.26 3.72 2.82
CA GLY A 67 14.53 4.53 1.86
C GLY A 67 14.64 3.90 0.47
N ILE A 68 13.50 3.62 -0.16
CA ILE A 68 13.47 3.04 -1.50
C ILE A 68 13.38 4.18 -2.50
N LEU A 69 14.48 4.41 -3.21
CA LEU A 69 14.58 5.43 -4.23
C LEU A 69 14.22 4.85 -5.60
N ARG A 70 13.31 5.52 -6.28
CA ARG A 70 12.93 5.21 -7.66
C ARG A 70 13.23 6.41 -8.54
N PRO A 71 13.52 6.21 -9.84
CA PRO A 71 13.62 7.31 -10.78
C PRO A 71 12.36 8.17 -10.76
N LEU A 72 12.52 9.49 -10.80
CA LEU A 72 11.38 10.40 -10.94
C LEU A 72 10.86 10.31 -12.37
N PRO A 73 9.54 10.15 -12.57
CA PRO A 73 8.96 10.17 -13.89
C PRO A 73 8.95 11.59 -14.45
N GLU A 74 9.23 11.70 -15.74
CA GLU A 74 9.13 12.96 -16.49
C GLU A 74 7.73 13.10 -17.14
N ASN A 75 6.68 12.90 -16.35
CA ASN A 75 5.29 12.96 -16.77
C ASN A 75 4.53 14.02 -15.97
N PRO A 76 3.58 14.72 -16.60
CA PRO A 76 2.67 15.59 -15.84
C PRO A 76 1.75 14.75 -14.92
N PRO A 77 1.23 15.31 -13.83
CA PRO A 77 0.33 14.60 -12.90
C PRO A 77 -0.95 14.05 -13.55
N SER A 78 -1.38 14.61 -14.68
CA SER A 78 -2.52 14.13 -15.47
C SER A 78 -2.27 12.77 -16.13
N GLU A 79 -1.00 12.39 -16.37
CA GLU A 79 -0.63 11.13 -16.96
C GLU A 79 -0.26 10.10 -15.88
N PRO A 80 -1.11 9.11 -15.61
CA PRO A 80 -0.82 8.11 -14.60
C PRO A 80 0.32 7.18 -15.04
N LEU A 81 1.16 6.77 -14.08
CA LEU A 81 2.22 5.80 -14.33
C LEU A 81 1.65 4.44 -14.79
N PRO A 82 2.40 3.65 -15.57
CA PRO A 82 1.99 2.31 -16.02
C PRO A 82 1.53 1.40 -14.86
N LEU A 83 2.15 1.51 -13.70
CA LEU A 83 1.72 0.79 -12.50
C LEU A 83 0.28 1.13 -12.09
N PHE A 84 -0.14 2.39 -12.17
CA PHE A 84 -1.51 2.78 -11.85
C PHE A 84 -2.52 2.21 -12.85
N HIS A 85 -2.19 2.18 -14.14
CA HIS A 85 -3.03 1.51 -15.14
C HIS A 85 -3.17 0.02 -14.89
N PHE A 86 -2.06 -0.65 -14.56
CA PHE A 86 -2.05 -2.06 -14.21
C PHE A 86 -2.92 -2.35 -12.99
N LEU A 87 -2.74 -1.59 -11.89
CA LEU A 87 -3.52 -1.76 -10.68
C LEU A 87 -5.00 -1.39 -10.86
N ASN A 88 -5.32 -0.34 -11.63
CA ASN A 88 -6.69 0.01 -11.97
C ASN A 88 -7.44 -1.16 -12.61
N LYS A 89 -6.81 -1.79 -13.59
CA LYS A 89 -7.38 -2.95 -14.29
C LYS A 89 -7.47 -4.16 -13.36
N LEU A 90 -6.42 -4.42 -12.59
CA LEU A 90 -6.34 -5.57 -11.71
C LEU A 90 -7.38 -5.49 -10.56
N TRP A 91 -7.54 -4.31 -9.95
CA TRP A 91 -8.47 -4.08 -8.84
C TRP A 91 -9.84 -3.56 -9.28
N GLN A 92 -10.11 -3.55 -10.59
CA GLN A 92 -11.39 -3.09 -11.16
C GLN A 92 -11.80 -1.69 -10.65
N CYS A 93 -10.81 -0.82 -10.45
CA CYS A 93 -11.06 0.54 -9.98
C CYS A 93 -11.86 1.32 -11.03
N ARG A 94 -12.80 2.14 -10.57
CA ARG A 94 -13.71 2.89 -11.43
C ARG A 94 -14.19 4.18 -10.79
N ASP A 95 -14.77 5.03 -11.58
CA ASP A 95 -15.48 6.21 -11.10
C ASP A 95 -16.61 5.80 -10.14
N GLY A 96 -16.81 6.61 -9.11
CA GLY A 96 -17.81 6.36 -8.07
C GLY A 96 -17.50 5.20 -7.13
N MET A 97 -16.34 4.54 -7.24
CA MET A 97 -15.92 3.54 -6.25
C MET A 97 -15.83 4.16 -4.85
N ARG A 98 -16.09 3.35 -3.82
CA ARG A 98 -15.99 3.75 -2.42
C ARG A 98 -14.98 2.87 -1.72
N TYR A 99 -13.85 3.46 -1.38
CA TYR A 99 -12.71 2.76 -0.81
C TYR A 99 -12.59 2.99 0.69
N LEU A 100 -12.54 1.92 1.48
CA LEU A 100 -12.20 1.98 2.90
C LEU A 100 -10.73 1.66 3.10
N SER A 101 -9.98 2.60 3.72
CA SER A 101 -8.58 2.43 4.11
C SER A 101 -8.46 2.17 5.61
N PRO A 102 -8.35 0.91 6.05
CA PRO A 102 -8.25 0.57 7.48
C PRO A 102 -6.81 0.51 7.99
N ALA A 103 -5.82 0.70 7.12
CA ALA A 103 -4.41 0.59 7.46
C ALA A 103 -3.70 1.94 7.40
N PRO A 104 -2.58 2.12 8.13
CA PRO A 104 -1.86 3.40 8.19
C PRO A 104 -1.31 3.83 6.83
N LEU A 105 -1.51 5.10 6.48
CA LEU A 105 -1.14 5.68 5.18
C LEU A 105 0.37 5.86 4.97
N TYR A 106 1.19 5.66 6.00
CA TYR A 106 2.65 5.65 5.84
C TYR A 106 3.20 4.35 5.24
N HIS A 107 2.36 3.32 5.07
CA HIS A 107 2.72 2.13 4.31
C HIS A 107 2.43 2.31 2.82
N SER A 108 3.25 1.65 1.99
CA SER A 108 3.19 1.71 0.53
C SER A 108 1.80 1.37 -0.04
N ALA A 109 1.24 0.24 0.36
CA ALA A 109 0.01 -0.27 -0.22
C ALA A 109 -1.23 0.57 0.14
N PRO A 110 -1.48 0.96 1.42
CA PRO A 110 -2.58 1.86 1.76
C PRO A 110 -2.49 3.20 1.06
N GLN A 111 -1.28 3.81 0.99
CA GLN A 111 -1.06 5.07 0.30
C GLN A 111 -1.39 4.96 -1.20
N ALA A 112 -0.88 3.90 -1.87
CA ALA A 112 -1.11 3.70 -3.29
C ALA A 112 -2.60 3.47 -3.61
N ASN A 113 -3.32 2.70 -2.80
CA ASN A 113 -4.74 2.44 -3.03
C ASN A 113 -5.63 3.67 -2.77
N VAL A 114 -5.30 4.48 -1.76
CA VAL A 114 -5.98 5.78 -1.56
C VAL A 114 -5.77 6.70 -2.75
N ALA A 115 -4.51 6.85 -3.22
CA ALA A 115 -4.20 7.63 -4.40
C ALA A 115 -4.94 7.10 -5.65
N LEU A 116 -4.99 5.77 -5.81
CA LEU A 116 -5.70 5.11 -6.90
C LEU A 116 -7.21 5.41 -6.87
N ALA A 117 -7.85 5.31 -5.71
CA ALA A 117 -9.27 5.62 -5.56
C ALA A 117 -9.59 7.09 -5.89
N ILE A 118 -8.79 8.03 -5.37
CA ILE A 118 -8.97 9.48 -5.64
C ILE A 118 -8.77 9.78 -7.12
N ARG A 119 -7.74 9.24 -7.76
CA ARG A 119 -7.47 9.45 -9.20
C ARG A 119 -8.56 8.90 -10.11
N ASN A 120 -9.35 7.93 -9.65
CA ASN A 120 -10.52 7.41 -10.36
C ASN A 120 -11.84 8.12 -10.02
N GLY A 121 -11.82 9.26 -9.31
CA GLY A 121 -13.05 9.95 -8.89
C GLY A 121 -13.80 9.25 -7.75
N GLY A 122 -13.16 8.32 -7.05
CA GLY A 122 -13.77 7.58 -5.95
C GLY A 122 -13.80 8.35 -4.63
N THR A 123 -14.65 7.89 -3.73
CA THR A 123 -14.70 8.36 -2.34
C THR A 123 -13.81 7.50 -1.46
N VAL A 124 -13.02 8.12 -0.60
CA VAL A 124 -12.15 7.43 0.37
C VAL A 124 -12.64 7.67 1.79
N VAL A 125 -12.81 6.59 2.55
CA VAL A 125 -13.04 6.59 3.98
C VAL A 125 -11.79 6.08 4.68
N ILE A 126 -11.23 6.85 5.62
CA ILE A 126 -9.99 6.51 6.32
C ILE A 126 -10.33 6.18 7.77
N MET A 127 -9.82 5.05 8.27
CA MET A 127 -9.85 4.73 9.69
C MET A 127 -8.55 5.21 10.35
N GLU A 128 -8.65 5.94 11.45
CA GLU A 128 -7.47 6.35 12.23
C GLU A 128 -6.73 5.14 12.82
N HIS A 129 -7.49 4.15 13.25
CA HIS A 129 -7.00 2.85 13.70
C HIS A 129 -8.00 1.75 13.37
N PHE A 130 -7.51 0.54 13.16
CA PHE A 130 -8.37 -0.59 12.84
C PHE A 130 -9.11 -1.10 14.08
N ASP A 131 -10.44 -0.99 14.06
CA ASP A 131 -11.36 -1.70 14.93
C ASP A 131 -12.27 -2.59 14.09
N PRO A 132 -12.42 -3.89 14.39
CA PRO A 132 -13.14 -4.82 13.52
C PRO A 132 -14.65 -4.56 13.46
N GLU A 133 -15.30 -4.12 14.55
CA GLU A 133 -16.74 -3.82 14.48
C GLU A 133 -17.00 -2.47 13.81
N ALA A 134 -16.19 -1.44 14.12
CA ALA A 134 -16.27 -0.16 13.42
C ALA A 134 -16.00 -0.31 11.91
N TYR A 135 -15.11 -1.22 11.50
CA TYR A 135 -14.88 -1.53 10.09
C TYR A 135 -16.16 -2.00 9.40
N LEU A 136 -16.89 -2.96 10.00
CA LEU A 136 -18.17 -3.48 9.44
C LEU A 136 -19.23 -2.37 9.36
N ALA A 137 -19.34 -1.55 10.41
CA ALA A 137 -20.26 -0.42 10.44
C ALA A 137 -19.95 0.62 9.35
N LEU A 138 -18.66 0.90 9.08
CA LEU A 138 -18.24 1.81 8.01
C LEU A 138 -18.53 1.23 6.62
N VAL A 139 -18.36 -0.09 6.42
CA VAL A 139 -18.71 -0.75 5.17
C VAL A 139 -20.20 -0.55 4.86
N GLU A 140 -21.08 -0.83 5.80
CA GLU A 140 -22.53 -0.62 5.64
C GLU A 140 -22.87 0.86 5.43
N ARG A 141 -22.43 1.71 6.37
CA ARG A 141 -22.76 3.15 6.38
C ARG A 141 -22.37 3.87 5.09
N HIS A 142 -21.18 3.57 4.58
CA HIS A 142 -20.64 4.25 3.40
C HIS A 142 -20.81 3.45 2.11
N ARG A 143 -21.47 2.28 2.18
CA ARG A 143 -21.65 1.39 1.01
C ARG A 143 -20.31 1.13 0.31
N ILE A 144 -19.31 0.73 1.09
CA ILE A 144 -17.95 0.49 0.61
C ILE A 144 -17.95 -0.62 -0.44
N THR A 145 -17.26 -0.36 -1.54
CA THR A 145 -17.13 -1.33 -2.64
C THR A 145 -15.74 -1.99 -2.66
N HIS A 146 -14.70 -1.27 -2.28
CA HIS A 146 -13.31 -1.71 -2.34
C HIS A 146 -12.58 -1.47 -1.02
N THR A 147 -11.68 -2.38 -0.67
CA THR A 147 -10.84 -2.24 0.51
C THR A 147 -9.59 -3.10 0.41
N GLN A 148 -8.52 -2.71 1.13
CA GLN A 148 -7.36 -3.55 1.33
C GLN A 148 -7.13 -3.79 2.81
N LEU A 149 -6.91 -5.05 3.18
CA LEU A 149 -6.64 -5.49 4.53
C LEU A 149 -5.30 -6.26 4.61
N VAL A 150 -4.94 -6.65 5.82
CA VAL A 150 -3.85 -7.59 6.07
C VAL A 150 -4.39 -8.80 6.84
N PRO A 151 -3.72 -9.98 6.80
CA PRO A 151 -4.23 -11.20 7.40
C PRO A 151 -4.58 -11.10 8.89
N THR A 152 -3.89 -10.27 9.65
CA THR A 152 -4.21 -10.00 11.06
C THR A 152 -5.56 -9.31 11.23
N MET A 153 -5.96 -8.46 10.28
CA MET A 153 -7.29 -7.82 10.29
C MET A 153 -8.38 -8.86 10.01
N PHE A 154 -8.18 -9.79 9.08
CA PHE A 154 -9.08 -10.93 8.87
C PHE A 154 -9.26 -11.75 10.14
N SER A 155 -8.16 -12.12 10.79
CA SER A 155 -8.21 -12.87 12.06
C SER A 155 -8.97 -12.12 13.15
N ARG A 156 -8.86 -10.79 13.22
CA ARG A 156 -9.60 -9.97 14.18
C ARG A 156 -11.09 -9.88 13.85
N LEU A 157 -11.46 -9.77 12.58
CA LEU A 157 -12.84 -9.79 12.10
C LEU A 157 -13.52 -11.14 12.41
N LEU A 158 -12.84 -12.25 12.15
CA LEU A 158 -13.36 -13.60 12.42
C LEU A 158 -13.53 -13.89 13.93
N LYS A 159 -12.80 -13.20 14.81
CA LYS A 159 -12.96 -13.30 16.27
C LYS A 159 -14.18 -12.55 16.81
N LEU A 160 -14.84 -11.71 16.02
CA LEU A 160 -16.09 -11.09 16.43
C LEU A 160 -17.18 -12.18 16.64
N PRO A 161 -18.06 -12.02 17.64
CA PRO A 161 -19.22 -12.89 17.80
C PRO A 161 -20.03 -12.97 16.50
N GLU A 162 -20.57 -14.14 16.21
CA GLU A 162 -21.36 -14.35 14.97
C GLU A 162 -22.53 -13.37 14.86
N ALA A 163 -23.22 -13.08 15.95
CA ALA A 163 -24.30 -12.10 16.00
C ALA A 163 -23.83 -10.68 15.58
N VAL A 164 -22.59 -10.31 15.88
CA VAL A 164 -22.00 -9.03 15.45
C VAL A 164 -21.68 -9.08 13.97
N ARG A 165 -21.04 -10.18 13.51
CA ARG A 165 -20.68 -10.35 12.09
C ARG A 165 -21.88 -10.33 11.15
N ARG A 166 -23.03 -10.80 11.61
CA ARG A 166 -24.30 -10.85 10.84
C ARG A 166 -25.14 -9.57 10.95
N ARG A 167 -24.75 -8.62 11.80
CA ARG A 167 -25.53 -7.39 12.05
C ARG A 167 -25.48 -6.43 10.89
N TYR A 168 -24.36 -6.39 10.18
CA TYR A 168 -24.04 -5.37 9.18
C TYR A 168 -24.27 -5.87 7.75
N ASP A 169 -24.82 -5.01 6.90
CA ASP A 169 -24.99 -5.27 5.47
C ASP A 169 -23.66 -5.01 4.73
N LEU A 170 -23.00 -6.08 4.31
CA LEU A 170 -21.75 -6.04 3.57
C LEU A 170 -21.93 -6.25 2.06
N SER A 171 -23.17 -6.29 1.57
CA SER A 171 -23.50 -6.58 0.18
C SER A 171 -22.93 -5.60 -0.85
N SER A 172 -22.46 -4.44 -0.40
CA SER A 172 -21.78 -3.46 -1.25
C SER A 172 -20.34 -3.81 -1.55
N LEU A 173 -19.69 -4.71 -0.78
CA LEU A 173 -18.31 -5.12 -1.05
C LEU A 173 -18.24 -5.90 -2.36
N GLU A 174 -17.38 -5.46 -3.25
CA GLU A 174 -17.16 -6.06 -4.56
C GLU A 174 -15.72 -6.58 -4.71
N PHE A 175 -14.77 -5.88 -4.11
CA PHE A 175 -13.36 -6.17 -4.27
C PHE A 175 -12.59 -5.97 -2.97
N VAL A 176 -12.07 -7.06 -2.42
CA VAL A 176 -11.28 -7.07 -1.20
C VAL A 176 -9.90 -7.61 -1.50
N VAL A 177 -8.88 -6.81 -1.22
CA VAL A 177 -7.49 -7.21 -1.43
C VAL A 177 -6.79 -7.46 -0.10
N HIS A 178 -5.95 -8.48 -0.02
CA HIS A 178 -5.00 -8.61 1.10
C HIS A 178 -3.60 -8.93 0.62
N ALA A 179 -2.62 -8.56 1.42
CA ALA A 179 -1.20 -8.77 1.18
C ALA A 179 -0.37 -8.55 2.46
N ALA A 180 0.92 -8.34 2.30
CA ALA A 180 1.91 -7.93 3.29
C ALA A 180 2.36 -9.03 4.27
N ALA A 181 1.62 -10.13 4.40
CA ALA A 181 2.02 -11.28 5.21
C ALA A 181 1.34 -12.55 4.69
N PRO A 182 1.89 -13.74 4.97
CA PRO A 182 1.20 -15.00 4.69
C PRO A 182 -0.16 -15.04 5.41
N CYS A 183 -1.20 -15.39 4.67
CA CYS A 183 -2.53 -15.57 5.23
C CYS A 183 -2.73 -17.05 5.59
N PRO A 184 -3.00 -17.40 6.88
CA PRO A 184 -3.27 -18.79 7.23
C PRO A 184 -4.46 -19.34 6.44
N VAL A 185 -4.31 -20.54 5.88
CA VAL A 185 -5.32 -21.18 5.04
C VAL A 185 -6.71 -21.16 5.68
N PRO A 186 -6.89 -21.59 6.96
CA PRO A 186 -8.21 -21.57 7.60
C PRO A 186 -8.82 -20.17 7.76
N VAL A 187 -7.97 -19.13 7.90
CA VAL A 187 -8.43 -17.74 8.00
C VAL A 187 -9.00 -17.28 6.67
N LYS A 188 -8.29 -17.53 5.57
CA LYS A 188 -8.73 -17.10 4.25
C LYS A 188 -9.95 -17.90 3.78
N GLU A 189 -10.03 -19.19 4.05
CA GLU A 189 -11.23 -19.99 3.78
C GLU A 189 -12.46 -19.42 4.49
N GLN A 190 -12.38 -19.18 5.80
CA GLN A 190 -13.49 -18.60 6.56
C GLN A 190 -13.90 -17.21 6.07
N MET A 191 -12.95 -16.40 5.61
CA MET A 191 -13.26 -15.09 5.02
C MET A 191 -13.97 -15.23 3.68
N ILE A 192 -13.54 -16.16 2.82
CA ILE A 192 -14.22 -16.44 1.54
C ILE A 192 -15.62 -17.00 1.79
N ASP A 193 -15.79 -17.89 2.77
CA ASP A 193 -17.10 -18.42 3.16
C ASP A 193 -18.06 -17.31 3.65
N TRP A 194 -17.51 -16.32 4.37
CA TRP A 194 -18.32 -15.21 4.92
C TRP A 194 -18.63 -14.12 3.89
N TRP A 195 -17.61 -13.68 3.11
CA TRP A 195 -17.77 -12.53 2.21
C TRP A 195 -18.00 -12.91 0.75
N GLY A 196 -17.88 -14.21 0.43
CA GLY A 196 -17.94 -14.69 -0.94
C GLY A 196 -16.60 -14.59 -1.67
N PRO A 197 -16.58 -14.94 -2.98
CA PRO A 197 -15.35 -15.04 -3.78
C PRO A 197 -14.82 -13.68 -4.28
N ILE A 198 -14.91 -12.65 -3.46
CA ILE A 198 -14.47 -11.28 -3.74
C ILE A 198 -13.08 -10.97 -3.20
N ILE A 199 -12.43 -11.96 -2.55
CA ILE A 199 -11.14 -11.79 -1.89
C ILE A 199 -10.01 -12.12 -2.86
N HIS A 200 -9.11 -11.16 -3.03
CA HIS A 200 -7.91 -11.25 -3.86
C HIS A 200 -6.66 -11.16 -2.99
N GLU A 201 -5.61 -11.81 -3.43
CA GLU A 201 -4.29 -11.75 -2.79
C GLU A 201 -3.24 -11.35 -3.78
N TYR A 202 -2.26 -10.58 -3.32
CA TYR A 202 -1.03 -10.38 -4.07
C TYR A 202 0.20 -10.52 -3.19
N TYR A 203 1.31 -10.89 -3.83
CA TYR A 203 2.65 -10.83 -3.27
C TYR A 203 3.49 -9.87 -4.12
N GLY A 204 4.16 -8.96 -3.46
CA GLY A 204 5.05 -7.98 -4.06
C GLY A 204 5.76 -7.20 -2.98
N ALA A 205 6.84 -6.54 -3.35
CA ALA A 205 7.66 -5.75 -2.45
C ALA A 205 7.53 -4.25 -2.76
N THR A 206 7.83 -3.41 -1.76
CA THR A 206 7.86 -1.95 -1.91
C THR A 206 8.87 -1.52 -2.97
N GLU A 207 9.92 -2.30 -3.16
CA GLU A 207 10.94 -2.14 -4.20
C GLU A 207 10.37 -2.20 -5.62
N GLY A 208 9.24 -2.89 -5.82
CA GLY A 208 8.56 -3.00 -7.11
C GLY A 208 9.22 -3.98 -8.09
N LEU A 209 9.92 -4.98 -7.57
CA LEU A 209 10.72 -5.93 -8.35
C LEU A 209 9.86 -6.90 -9.17
N GLY A 210 8.67 -7.22 -8.68
CA GLY A 210 7.77 -8.15 -9.31
C GLY A 210 6.44 -8.21 -8.59
N PHE A 211 5.49 -8.92 -9.20
CA PHE A 211 4.13 -8.96 -8.70
C PHE A 211 3.46 -10.29 -9.05
N THR A 212 2.91 -10.96 -8.03
CA THR A 212 2.01 -12.10 -8.23
C THR A 212 0.63 -11.77 -7.69
N ALA A 213 -0.43 -12.35 -8.22
CA ALA A 213 -1.76 -12.23 -7.66
C ALA A 213 -2.64 -13.44 -7.97
N CYS A 214 -3.66 -13.65 -7.13
CA CYS A 214 -4.74 -14.60 -7.36
C CYS A 214 -6.07 -14.06 -6.85
N ASN A 215 -7.15 -14.52 -7.46
CA ASN A 215 -8.51 -14.35 -6.97
C ASN A 215 -8.91 -15.53 -6.04
N SER A 216 -10.11 -15.45 -5.48
CA SER A 216 -10.63 -16.48 -4.57
C SER A 216 -10.72 -17.87 -5.22
N GLN A 217 -11.11 -17.97 -6.50
CA GLN A 217 -11.29 -19.26 -7.20
C GLN A 217 -9.91 -19.90 -7.46
N GLU A 218 -8.95 -19.13 -7.97
CA GLU A 218 -7.57 -19.58 -8.17
C GLU A 218 -6.95 -20.05 -6.84
N TRP A 219 -7.20 -19.30 -5.76
CA TRP A 219 -6.71 -19.65 -4.44
C TRP A 219 -7.37 -20.92 -3.87
N LEU A 220 -8.70 -21.09 -4.03
CA LEU A 220 -9.39 -22.30 -3.59
C LEU A 220 -8.93 -23.55 -4.34
N ALA A 221 -8.52 -23.40 -5.61
CA ALA A 221 -7.94 -24.47 -6.39
C ALA A 221 -6.50 -24.82 -5.93
N HIS A 222 -5.78 -23.84 -5.39
CA HIS A 222 -4.36 -23.97 -4.97
C HIS A 222 -4.15 -23.29 -3.62
N ARG A 223 -4.69 -23.89 -2.56
CA ARG A 223 -4.65 -23.31 -1.19
C ARG A 223 -3.24 -23.05 -0.71
N GLY A 224 -3.02 -21.85 -0.18
CA GLY A 224 -1.70 -21.38 0.27
C GLY A 224 -0.87 -20.71 -0.82
N THR A 225 -1.35 -20.65 -2.07
CA THR A 225 -0.68 -19.90 -3.14
C THR A 225 -0.75 -18.39 -2.89
N VAL A 226 0.27 -17.68 -3.34
CA VAL A 226 0.27 -16.21 -3.50
C VAL A 226 -0.02 -15.77 -4.94
N GLY A 227 -0.45 -16.71 -5.77
CA GLY A 227 -0.88 -16.47 -7.14
C GLY A 227 0.16 -16.73 -8.21
N ARG A 228 -0.18 -16.34 -9.42
CA ARG A 228 0.68 -16.40 -10.61
C ARG A 228 1.40 -15.08 -10.84
N VAL A 229 2.54 -15.13 -11.48
CA VAL A 229 3.32 -13.93 -11.84
C VAL A 229 2.53 -13.09 -12.86
N LEU A 230 2.36 -11.81 -12.55
CA LEU A 230 1.71 -10.82 -13.42
C LEU A 230 2.69 -9.74 -13.90
N ALA A 231 3.77 -9.51 -13.17
CA ALA A 231 4.84 -8.59 -13.56
C ALA A 231 6.19 -9.11 -13.09
N GLY A 232 7.23 -8.90 -13.89
CA GLY A 232 8.55 -9.48 -13.71
C GLY A 232 8.59 -10.95 -14.15
N LYS A 233 9.76 -11.56 -14.02
CA LYS A 233 9.95 -13.01 -14.21
C LYS A 233 10.45 -13.58 -12.90
N LEU A 234 9.84 -14.67 -12.44
CA LEU A 234 10.15 -15.28 -11.16
C LEU A 234 11.13 -16.44 -11.33
N HIS A 235 12.16 -16.44 -10.53
CA HIS A 235 13.14 -17.51 -10.41
C HIS A 235 13.18 -18.02 -8.97
N VAL A 236 13.57 -19.27 -8.81
CA VAL A 236 13.79 -19.89 -7.50
C VAL A 236 15.20 -20.43 -7.47
N PHE A 237 16.03 -19.96 -6.54
CA PHE A 237 17.42 -20.35 -6.43
C PHE A 237 17.72 -21.04 -5.09
N ASP A 238 18.72 -21.90 -5.10
CA ASP A 238 19.36 -22.42 -3.88
C ASP A 238 20.37 -21.39 -3.32
N ASP A 239 21.00 -21.73 -2.19
CA ASP A 239 21.99 -20.88 -1.52
C ASP A 239 23.28 -20.67 -2.37
N ALA A 240 23.51 -21.50 -3.39
CA ALA A 240 24.62 -21.36 -4.34
C ALA A 240 24.22 -20.58 -5.61
N MET A 241 23.06 -19.95 -5.63
CA MET A 241 22.50 -19.22 -6.79
C MET A 241 22.28 -20.11 -8.02
N LYS A 242 22.03 -21.40 -7.83
CA LYS A 242 21.62 -22.31 -8.89
C LYS A 242 20.10 -22.35 -8.97
N GLU A 243 19.56 -22.16 -10.18
CA GLU A 243 18.12 -22.22 -10.40
C GLU A 243 17.57 -23.62 -10.12
N LEU A 244 16.50 -23.66 -9.34
CA LEU A 244 15.85 -24.88 -8.89
C LEU A 244 14.67 -25.25 -9.82
N PRO A 245 14.41 -26.55 -10.02
CA PRO A 245 13.26 -26.99 -10.80
C PRO A 245 11.95 -26.68 -10.09
N LEU A 246 10.87 -26.61 -10.84
CA LEU A 246 9.51 -26.42 -10.32
C LEU A 246 9.18 -27.43 -9.22
N GLY A 247 8.54 -26.95 -8.15
CA GLY A 247 8.16 -27.75 -6.99
C GLY A 247 9.26 -27.90 -5.94
N THR A 248 10.44 -27.33 -6.14
CA THR A 248 11.53 -27.33 -5.16
C THR A 248 11.53 -26.00 -4.40
N PRO A 249 11.46 -26.02 -3.06
CA PRO A 249 11.55 -24.79 -2.25
C PRO A 249 12.94 -24.15 -2.36
N GLY A 250 12.96 -22.80 -2.41
CA GLY A 250 14.19 -22.01 -2.45
C GLY A 250 13.92 -20.53 -2.26
N THR A 251 14.91 -19.70 -2.50
CA THR A 251 14.80 -18.23 -2.42
C THR A 251 14.22 -17.67 -3.72
N LEU A 252 13.19 -16.80 -3.57
CA LEU A 252 12.54 -16.17 -4.71
C LEU A 252 13.31 -14.94 -5.18
N TRP A 253 13.52 -14.85 -6.48
CA TRP A 253 14.12 -13.71 -7.16
C TRP A 253 13.23 -13.25 -8.30
N PHE A 254 13.12 -11.93 -8.50
CA PHE A 254 12.43 -11.37 -9.65
C PHE A 254 13.44 -10.74 -10.60
N GLU A 255 13.39 -11.18 -11.87
CA GLU A 255 14.04 -10.48 -12.97
C GLU A 255 13.12 -9.34 -13.43
N THR A 256 13.61 -8.11 -13.39
CA THR A 256 12.84 -6.91 -13.72
C THR A 256 13.75 -5.85 -14.37
N ALA A 257 13.17 -5.10 -15.31
CA ALA A 257 13.85 -3.95 -15.91
C ALA A 257 13.71 -2.67 -15.05
N THR A 258 12.94 -2.68 -13.97
CA THR A 258 12.70 -1.51 -13.13
C THR A 258 13.83 -1.34 -12.12
N PRO A 259 14.71 -0.34 -12.27
CA PRO A 259 15.76 -0.11 -11.30
C PRO A 259 15.18 0.44 -9.98
N PHE A 260 15.81 0.07 -8.89
CA PHE A 260 15.60 0.70 -7.59
C PHE A 260 16.92 0.83 -6.86
N GLU A 261 16.98 1.73 -5.88
CA GLU A 261 18.13 1.88 -5.00
C GLU A 261 17.64 2.10 -3.57
N TYR A 262 18.42 1.63 -2.61
CA TYR A 262 18.26 2.07 -1.23
C TYR A 262 19.00 3.38 -1.03
N PHE A 263 18.26 4.39 -0.61
CA PHE A 263 18.77 5.76 -0.46
C PHE A 263 19.95 5.83 0.50
N ASN A 264 21.09 6.30 0.00
CA ASN A 264 22.36 6.37 0.73
C ASN A 264 22.86 5.02 1.29
N ASP A 265 22.51 3.90 0.65
CA ASP A 265 22.92 2.57 1.09
C ASP A 265 23.27 1.68 -0.13
N PRO A 266 24.42 1.95 -0.79
CA PRO A 266 24.86 1.22 -1.97
C PRO A 266 25.20 -0.26 -1.67
N GLU A 267 25.68 -0.56 -0.46
CA GLU A 267 26.00 -1.93 -0.05
C GLU A 267 24.73 -2.79 -0.01
N LYS A 268 23.67 -2.28 0.63
CA LYS A 268 22.37 -2.96 0.66
C LYS A 268 21.72 -3.04 -0.72
N THR A 269 21.93 -2.05 -1.56
CA THR A 269 21.45 -2.09 -2.95
C THR A 269 22.13 -3.23 -3.71
N ALA A 270 23.43 -3.40 -3.54
CA ALA A 270 24.18 -4.50 -4.17
C ALA A 270 23.77 -5.87 -3.62
N GLU A 271 23.54 -6.03 -2.30
CA GLU A 271 23.06 -7.27 -1.69
C GLU A 271 21.67 -7.72 -2.19
N ALA A 272 20.85 -6.77 -2.63
CA ALA A 272 19.50 -7.06 -3.14
C ALA A 272 19.46 -7.41 -4.63
N ARG A 273 20.60 -7.44 -5.30
CA ARG A 273 20.75 -7.75 -6.72
C ARG A 273 21.65 -8.96 -6.93
N SER A 274 21.33 -9.79 -7.92
CA SER A 274 22.32 -10.75 -8.45
C SER A 274 23.36 -10.00 -9.27
N GLY A 275 24.57 -10.59 -9.41
CA GLY A 275 25.68 -9.94 -10.12
C GLY A 275 25.43 -9.64 -11.60
N ASP A 276 24.37 -10.20 -12.18
CA ASP A 276 23.99 -10.07 -13.59
C ASP A 276 22.81 -9.12 -13.82
N GLY A 277 22.34 -8.41 -12.81
CA GLY A 277 21.26 -7.41 -12.89
C GLY A 277 19.92 -7.82 -12.32
#